data_ef4a45057dd361dec4ff1be75b450992
#
_entry.id   ef4a45057dd361dec4ff1be75b450992
#
_cell.length_a   1.000
_cell.length_b   1.000
_cell.length_c   1.000
_cell.angle_alpha   90.00
_cell.angle_beta   90.00
_cell.angle_gamma   90.00
#
_symmetry.space_group_name_H-M   'P 1'
#
loop_
_entity.id
_entity.type
_entity.pdbx_description
1 polymer ?
#
loop_
_entity_poly.entity_id
_entity_poly.type
_entity_poly.pdbx_seq_one_letter_code
_entity_poly.pdbx_strand_id
1 'polypeptide(L)'
;MQPSGSRTFVTVARDPNGKQVWTTIGAADVLKIEEAREQARNAIRRVKAGQPALEAPPAKPDSLQAVAENWLKRHVVAKRLRSEREIRRVLAKYVFPQWAERDFISIKRSDVAALLDQVEDKHGSRQADIVLANLRSIANWFASRDDDYVSPFVRGMRRHKNGPRARILTDDELRLVWKAADEGGQFGAIVKLLLCTGQRRDKVSKMKFDGVWMIDTDEREKGNAGSLVLPSQALAIIRAQPRVGNNPFVFAGRSGNAYNNSQAKPGFDALLPPLPRWTLHDLRRTSRSLMSRAGVRPDIAERVLGHAIVGVEGTYDRHHYGAEKAAALGKLATLIEGIVHPRDNVTPLAKRRRR
;
A
#
# COMPACT_ATOMS: atom_id res chain seq x y z
N MET A 1 -17.04 2.38 -41.50
CA MET A 1 -18.29 1.56 -41.47
C MET A 1 -17.99 0.30 -40.69
N GLN A 2 -18.85 -0.08 -39.78
CA GLN A 2 -18.74 -1.39 -39.14
C GLN A 2 -19.21 -2.50 -40.14
N PRO A 3 -18.75 -3.76 -39.97
CA PRO A 3 -19.16 -4.85 -40.85
C PRO A 3 -20.67 -5.05 -40.91
N SER A 4 -21.43 -4.59 -39.92
CA SER A 4 -22.90 -4.62 -39.85
C SER A 4 -23.62 -3.55 -40.68
N GLY A 5 -22.88 -2.66 -41.40
CA GLY A 5 -23.46 -1.56 -42.18
C GLY A 5 -23.94 -0.35 -41.32
N SER A 6 -23.89 -0.41 -40.01
CA SER A 6 -24.28 0.70 -39.13
C SER A 6 -23.28 1.86 -39.19
N ARG A 7 -23.77 3.09 -39.20
CA ARG A 7 -22.97 4.30 -39.18
C ARG A 7 -23.03 4.93 -37.79
N THR A 8 -21.87 5.31 -37.25
CA THR A 8 -21.77 5.86 -35.89
C THR A 8 -20.91 7.10 -35.91
N PHE A 9 -21.32 8.16 -35.24
CA PHE A 9 -20.48 9.33 -34.99
C PHE A 9 -19.43 9.02 -33.93
N VAL A 10 -18.18 9.31 -34.25
CA VAL A 10 -17.03 9.08 -33.37
C VAL A 10 -16.19 10.35 -33.30
N THR A 11 -15.65 10.70 -32.17
CA THR A 11 -14.66 11.75 -32.00
C THR A 11 -13.38 11.22 -31.38
N VAL A 12 -12.27 11.92 -31.64
CA VAL A 12 -10.95 11.57 -31.13
C VAL A 12 -10.32 12.81 -30.51
N ALA A 13 -9.78 12.66 -29.31
CA ALA A 13 -9.03 13.72 -28.64
C ALA A 13 -7.81 13.13 -27.91
N ARG A 14 -6.82 13.98 -27.58
CA ARG A 14 -5.70 13.60 -26.72
C ARG A 14 -5.95 14.10 -25.30
N ASP A 15 -5.70 13.24 -24.33
CA ASP A 15 -5.70 13.61 -22.91
C ASP A 15 -4.46 14.45 -22.54
N PRO A 16 -4.36 15.02 -21.33
CA PRO A 16 -3.20 15.81 -20.89
C PRO A 16 -1.88 15.04 -20.91
N ASN A 17 -1.93 13.70 -20.93
CA ASN A 17 -0.75 12.84 -21.01
C ASN A 17 -0.37 12.48 -22.46
N GLY A 18 -1.06 13.08 -23.47
CA GLY A 18 -0.84 12.82 -24.89
C GLY A 18 -1.48 11.52 -25.42
N LYS A 19 -2.18 10.74 -24.59
CA LYS A 19 -2.84 9.52 -24.99
C LYS A 19 -4.10 9.82 -25.80
N GLN A 20 -4.24 9.14 -26.94
CA GLN A 20 -5.39 9.26 -27.82
C GLN A 20 -6.62 8.54 -27.25
N VAL A 21 -7.73 9.24 -27.12
CA VAL A 21 -9.00 8.74 -26.61
C VAL A 21 -10.03 8.77 -27.72
N TRP A 22 -10.55 7.62 -28.10
CA TRP A 22 -11.63 7.45 -29.07
C TRP A 22 -12.95 7.39 -28.32
N THR A 23 -13.91 8.21 -28.75
CA THR A 23 -15.23 8.29 -28.10
C THR A 23 -16.33 8.14 -29.13
N THR A 24 -17.16 7.15 -28.95
CA THR A 24 -18.40 6.98 -29.72
C THR A 24 -19.46 7.93 -29.19
N ILE A 25 -19.97 8.80 -30.04
CA ILE A 25 -20.99 9.79 -29.70
C ILE A 25 -22.40 9.19 -29.81
N GLY A 26 -22.67 8.46 -30.88
CA GLY A 26 -23.96 7.80 -31.06
C GLY A 26 -24.19 7.34 -32.51
N ALA A 27 -25.29 6.65 -32.72
CA ALA A 27 -25.67 6.12 -34.03
C ALA A 27 -26.16 7.26 -34.97
N ALA A 28 -25.74 7.21 -36.23
CA ALA A 28 -26.02 8.29 -37.19
C ALA A 28 -27.47 8.29 -37.70
N ASP A 29 -28.20 7.22 -37.46
CA ASP A 29 -29.64 7.11 -37.71
C ASP A 29 -30.51 7.67 -36.58
N VAL A 30 -29.94 7.88 -35.41
CA VAL A 30 -30.65 8.36 -34.22
C VAL A 30 -30.34 9.83 -33.92
N LEU A 31 -29.08 10.25 -34.09
CA LEU A 31 -28.60 11.57 -33.73
C LEU A 31 -28.56 12.50 -34.95
N LYS A 32 -29.10 13.74 -34.81
CA LYS A 32 -28.89 14.81 -35.79
C LYS A 32 -27.44 15.25 -35.79
N ILE A 33 -26.94 15.70 -36.94
CA ILE A 33 -25.52 16.03 -37.11
C ILE A 33 -25.10 17.22 -36.21
N GLU A 34 -25.96 18.18 -35.95
CA GLU A 34 -25.72 19.32 -35.07
C GLU A 34 -25.54 18.87 -33.63
N GLU A 35 -26.42 17.99 -33.16
CA GLU A 35 -26.35 17.40 -31.80
C GLU A 35 -25.08 16.56 -31.63
N ALA A 36 -24.76 15.73 -32.63
CA ALA A 36 -23.53 14.97 -32.66
C ALA A 36 -22.27 15.82 -32.59
N ARG A 37 -22.25 16.95 -33.31
CA ARG A 37 -21.15 17.93 -33.28
C ARG A 37 -21.00 18.61 -31.93
N GLU A 38 -22.10 18.95 -31.27
CA GLU A 38 -22.09 19.58 -29.94
C GLU A 38 -21.58 18.57 -28.89
N GLN A 39 -22.10 17.35 -28.90
CA GLN A 39 -21.63 16.30 -28.01
C GLN A 39 -20.13 15.98 -28.24
N ALA A 40 -19.68 15.96 -29.49
CA ALA A 40 -18.27 15.76 -29.82
C ALA A 40 -17.39 16.89 -29.28
N ARG A 41 -17.81 18.18 -29.42
CA ARG A 41 -17.08 19.33 -28.84
C ARG A 41 -16.98 19.24 -27.32
N ASN A 42 -18.07 18.85 -26.66
CA ASN A 42 -18.09 18.65 -25.22
C ASN A 42 -17.16 17.50 -24.80
N ALA A 43 -17.22 16.36 -25.49
CA ALA A 43 -16.34 15.21 -25.25
C ALA A 43 -14.85 15.58 -25.40
N ILE A 44 -14.49 16.32 -26.48
CA ILE A 44 -13.12 16.79 -26.70
C ILE A 44 -12.65 17.71 -25.57
N ARG A 45 -13.51 18.64 -25.12
CA ARG A 45 -13.18 19.57 -24.03
C ARG A 45 -12.90 18.83 -22.74
N ARG A 46 -13.73 17.84 -22.39
CA ARG A 46 -13.57 17.00 -21.20
C ARG A 46 -12.29 16.15 -21.25
N VAL A 47 -12.02 15.50 -22.38
CA VAL A 47 -10.80 14.69 -22.55
C VAL A 47 -9.54 15.57 -22.41
N LYS A 48 -9.52 16.76 -23.00
CA LYS A 48 -8.42 17.71 -22.83
C LYS A 48 -8.23 18.20 -21.40
N ALA A 49 -9.31 18.22 -20.60
CA ALA A 49 -9.28 18.53 -19.17
C ALA A 49 -8.96 17.31 -18.28
N GLY A 50 -8.64 16.16 -18.87
CA GLY A 50 -8.36 14.91 -18.12
C GLY A 50 -9.59 14.25 -17.53
N GLN A 51 -10.79 14.62 -17.99
CA GLN A 51 -12.07 14.06 -17.55
C GLN A 51 -12.55 12.95 -18.49
N PRO A 52 -13.47 12.06 -18.08
CA PRO A 52 -14.14 11.13 -18.97
C PRO A 52 -14.83 11.87 -20.14
N ALA A 53 -14.72 11.34 -21.34
CA ALA A 53 -15.21 11.98 -22.57
C ALA A 53 -16.72 12.24 -22.55
N LEU A 54 -17.50 11.32 -22.00
CA LEU A 54 -18.95 11.48 -21.82
C LEU A 54 -19.27 11.64 -20.35
N GLU A 55 -20.28 12.43 -20.06
CA GLU A 55 -20.87 12.46 -18.74
C GLU A 55 -21.60 11.13 -18.48
N ALA A 56 -21.33 10.51 -17.35
CA ALA A 56 -22.20 9.43 -16.91
C ALA A 56 -23.61 10.01 -16.68
N PRO A 57 -24.67 9.35 -17.15
CA PRO A 57 -26.04 9.77 -16.82
C PRO A 57 -26.15 9.91 -15.30
N PRO A 58 -26.92 10.89 -14.80
CA PRO A 58 -27.11 11.06 -13.36
C PRO A 58 -27.66 9.76 -12.79
N ALA A 59 -26.91 9.18 -11.84
CA ALA A 59 -27.30 7.95 -11.19
C ALA A 59 -28.68 8.15 -10.49
N LYS A 60 -29.55 7.16 -10.57
CA LYS A 60 -30.81 7.18 -9.80
C LYS A 60 -30.47 7.35 -8.32
N PRO A 61 -31.24 8.17 -7.57
CA PRO A 61 -30.90 8.51 -6.19
C PRO A 61 -30.57 7.30 -5.30
N ASP A 62 -31.22 6.18 -5.54
CA ASP A 62 -31.11 4.95 -4.74
C ASP A 62 -30.23 3.88 -5.43
N SER A 63 -29.58 4.21 -6.55
CA SER A 63 -28.69 3.28 -7.22
C SER A 63 -27.41 3.03 -6.42
N LEU A 64 -26.79 1.84 -6.59
CA LEU A 64 -25.52 1.53 -5.93
C LEU A 64 -24.45 2.57 -6.23
N GLN A 65 -24.39 3.09 -7.45
CA GLN A 65 -23.43 4.13 -7.82
C GLN A 65 -23.67 5.41 -7.05
N ALA A 66 -24.92 5.89 -6.94
CA ALA A 66 -25.27 7.09 -6.19
C ALA A 66 -24.93 6.95 -4.70
N VAL A 67 -25.28 5.82 -4.10
CA VAL A 67 -24.94 5.51 -2.70
C VAL A 67 -23.44 5.44 -2.48
N ALA A 68 -22.71 4.78 -3.39
CA ALA A 68 -21.25 4.67 -3.31
C ALA A 68 -20.55 6.03 -3.46
N GLU A 69 -20.99 6.90 -4.38
CA GLU A 69 -20.42 8.24 -4.57
C GLU A 69 -20.70 9.14 -3.36
N ASN A 70 -21.90 9.04 -2.76
CA ASN A 70 -22.22 9.76 -1.53
C ASN A 70 -21.35 9.28 -0.35
N TRP A 71 -21.16 7.96 -0.21
CA TRP A 71 -20.23 7.37 0.78
C TRP A 71 -18.78 7.82 0.52
N LEU A 72 -18.31 7.80 -0.73
CA LEU A 72 -16.97 8.28 -1.10
C LEU A 72 -16.79 9.73 -0.65
N LYS A 73 -17.74 10.61 -0.97
CA LYS A 73 -17.69 12.03 -0.60
C LYS A 73 -17.66 12.23 0.92
N ARG A 74 -18.62 11.61 1.63
CA ARG A 74 -18.85 11.89 3.07
C ARG A 74 -17.97 11.08 4.01
N HIS A 75 -17.45 9.94 3.57
CA HIS A 75 -16.65 9.07 4.42
C HIS A 75 -15.20 9.00 3.98
N VAL A 76 -14.91 8.77 2.70
CA VAL A 76 -13.55 8.55 2.22
C VAL A 76 -12.80 9.87 2.04
N VAL A 77 -13.38 10.80 1.27
CA VAL A 77 -12.77 12.12 0.98
C VAL A 77 -12.78 13.00 2.24
N ALA A 78 -13.90 13.10 2.94
CA ALA A 78 -14.02 13.89 4.17
C ALA A 78 -13.01 13.45 5.26
N LYS A 79 -12.70 12.16 5.34
CA LYS A 79 -11.68 11.61 6.25
C LYS A 79 -10.27 11.55 5.64
N ARG A 80 -10.06 12.09 4.44
CA ARG A 80 -8.78 12.11 3.72
C ARG A 80 -8.11 10.73 3.69
N LEU A 81 -8.89 9.67 3.37
CA LEU A 81 -8.34 8.31 3.35
C LEU A 81 -7.39 8.13 2.18
N ARG A 82 -6.14 7.72 2.44
CA ARG A 82 -5.12 7.45 1.41
C ARG A 82 -5.53 6.37 0.40
N SER A 83 -6.49 5.53 0.76
CA SER A 83 -7.00 4.45 -0.10
C SER A 83 -8.05 4.92 -1.12
N GLU A 84 -8.40 6.20 -1.18
CA GLU A 84 -9.45 6.70 -2.08
C GLU A 84 -9.27 6.23 -3.52
N ARG A 85 -8.07 6.43 -4.10
CA ARG A 85 -7.77 6.02 -5.47
C ARG A 85 -8.00 4.53 -5.70
N GLU A 86 -7.57 3.70 -4.76
CA GLU A 86 -7.72 2.25 -4.85
C GLU A 86 -9.18 1.82 -4.67
N ILE A 87 -9.90 2.43 -3.75
CA ILE A 87 -11.34 2.19 -3.56
C ILE A 87 -12.10 2.51 -4.86
N ARG A 88 -11.89 3.69 -5.44
CA ARG A 88 -12.51 4.07 -6.72
C ARG A 88 -12.18 3.09 -7.84
N ARG A 89 -10.92 2.67 -7.94
CA ARG A 89 -10.47 1.67 -8.91
C ARG A 89 -11.21 0.33 -8.73
N VAL A 90 -11.34 -0.12 -7.50
CA VAL A 90 -12.01 -1.39 -7.17
C VAL A 90 -13.50 -1.33 -7.53
N LEU A 91 -14.19 -0.26 -7.16
CA LEU A 91 -15.60 -0.06 -7.50
C LEU A 91 -15.81 0.01 -9.01
N ALA A 92 -15.04 0.83 -9.72
CA ALA A 92 -15.14 1.01 -11.16
C ALA A 92 -14.84 -0.28 -11.95
N LYS A 93 -13.88 -1.09 -11.48
CA LYS A 93 -13.47 -2.30 -12.20
C LYS A 93 -14.34 -3.51 -11.93
N TYR A 94 -14.83 -3.69 -10.70
CA TYR A 94 -15.45 -4.95 -10.28
C TYR A 94 -16.93 -4.84 -9.92
N VAL A 95 -17.40 -3.65 -9.55
CA VAL A 95 -18.76 -3.47 -9.03
C VAL A 95 -19.66 -2.72 -10.02
N PHE A 96 -19.25 -1.54 -10.44
CA PHE A 96 -20.06 -0.68 -11.31
C PHE A 96 -20.42 -1.29 -12.65
N PRO A 97 -19.59 -2.12 -13.33
CA PRO A 97 -19.98 -2.73 -14.61
C PRO A 97 -21.26 -3.56 -14.55
N GLN A 98 -21.61 -4.07 -13.37
CA GLN A 98 -22.80 -4.91 -13.19
C GLN A 98 -23.89 -4.26 -12.35
N TRP A 99 -23.51 -3.34 -11.43
CA TRP A 99 -24.43 -2.87 -10.37
C TRP A 99 -24.59 -1.35 -10.31
N ALA A 100 -23.95 -0.56 -11.17
CA ALA A 100 -24.01 0.89 -11.09
C ALA A 100 -25.45 1.42 -10.95
N GLU A 101 -26.32 0.98 -11.87
CA GLU A 101 -27.72 1.41 -11.97
C GLU A 101 -28.69 0.58 -11.11
N ARG A 102 -28.18 -0.45 -10.44
CA ARG A 102 -29.00 -1.32 -9.62
C ARG A 102 -29.42 -0.62 -8.33
N ASP A 103 -30.68 -0.74 -7.97
CA ASP A 103 -31.20 -0.28 -6.69
C ASP A 103 -30.42 -0.92 -5.53
N PHE A 104 -29.83 -0.09 -4.66
CA PHE A 104 -28.93 -0.53 -3.60
C PHE A 104 -29.59 -1.45 -2.58
N ILE A 105 -30.83 -1.14 -2.19
CA ILE A 105 -31.58 -1.92 -1.19
C ILE A 105 -32.03 -3.26 -1.75
N SER A 106 -32.13 -3.41 -3.09
CA SER A 106 -32.52 -4.65 -3.75
C SER A 106 -31.39 -5.71 -3.80
N ILE A 107 -30.16 -5.32 -3.44
CA ILE A 107 -28.99 -6.23 -3.51
C ILE A 107 -29.05 -7.26 -2.40
N LYS A 108 -29.17 -8.53 -2.80
CA LYS A 108 -29.28 -9.66 -1.87
C LYS A 108 -27.93 -10.32 -1.62
N ARG A 109 -27.89 -11.14 -0.55
CA ARG A 109 -26.71 -11.93 -0.21
C ARG A 109 -26.24 -12.84 -1.35
N SER A 110 -27.18 -13.45 -2.10
CA SER A 110 -26.88 -14.27 -3.28
C SER A 110 -26.15 -13.49 -4.37
N ASP A 111 -26.55 -12.23 -4.60
CA ASP A 111 -25.90 -11.37 -5.60
C ASP A 111 -24.47 -11.07 -5.20
N VAL A 112 -24.26 -10.73 -3.92
CA VAL A 112 -22.92 -10.49 -3.36
C VAL A 112 -22.05 -11.74 -3.52
N ALA A 113 -22.59 -12.93 -3.20
CA ALA A 113 -21.86 -14.18 -3.36
C ALA A 113 -21.46 -14.42 -4.81
N ALA A 114 -22.39 -14.26 -5.76
CA ALA A 114 -22.13 -14.43 -7.19
C ALA A 114 -21.08 -13.45 -7.73
N LEU A 115 -21.11 -12.17 -7.33
CA LEU A 115 -20.08 -11.20 -7.67
C LEU A 115 -18.72 -11.60 -7.14
N LEU A 116 -18.65 -12.04 -5.88
CA LEU A 116 -17.39 -12.46 -5.26
C LEU A 116 -16.83 -13.71 -5.93
N ASP A 117 -17.68 -14.69 -6.32
CA ASP A 117 -17.27 -15.88 -7.05
C ASP A 117 -16.64 -15.49 -8.40
N GLN A 118 -17.27 -14.62 -9.18
CA GLN A 118 -16.71 -14.11 -10.43
C GLN A 118 -15.37 -13.41 -10.27
N VAL A 119 -15.21 -12.60 -9.20
CA VAL A 119 -13.96 -11.91 -8.93
C VAL A 119 -12.89 -12.89 -8.46
N GLU A 120 -13.26 -13.88 -7.66
CA GLU A 120 -12.35 -14.91 -7.17
C GLU A 120 -11.80 -15.77 -8.33
N ASP A 121 -12.66 -16.25 -9.20
CA ASP A 121 -12.31 -17.08 -10.36
C ASP A 121 -11.32 -16.38 -11.31
N LYS A 122 -11.52 -15.07 -11.55
CA LYS A 122 -10.69 -14.29 -12.48
C LYS A 122 -9.47 -13.62 -11.85
N HIS A 123 -9.52 -13.30 -10.57
CA HIS A 123 -8.55 -12.40 -9.90
C HIS A 123 -8.07 -12.91 -8.53
N GLY A 124 -8.57 -14.06 -8.09
CA GLY A 124 -8.20 -14.73 -6.85
C GLY A 124 -8.95 -14.22 -5.62
N SER A 125 -8.97 -15.07 -4.59
CA SER A 125 -9.72 -14.88 -3.33
C SER A 125 -9.38 -13.57 -2.59
N ARG A 126 -8.13 -13.12 -2.66
CA ARG A 126 -7.72 -11.85 -2.03
C ARG A 126 -8.39 -10.63 -2.69
N GLN A 127 -8.54 -10.63 -4.01
CA GLN A 127 -9.20 -9.54 -4.71
C GLN A 127 -10.70 -9.52 -4.41
N ALA A 128 -11.33 -10.70 -4.32
CA ALA A 128 -12.71 -10.84 -3.89
C ALA A 128 -12.92 -10.25 -2.48
N ASP A 129 -12.00 -10.53 -1.54
CA ASP A 129 -12.06 -9.96 -0.19
C ASP A 129 -11.89 -8.43 -0.14
N ILE A 130 -11.13 -7.85 -1.07
CA ILE A 130 -11.02 -6.38 -1.19
C ILE A 130 -12.34 -5.79 -1.68
N VAL A 131 -12.99 -6.42 -2.66
CA VAL A 131 -14.33 -6.03 -3.13
C VAL A 131 -15.34 -6.13 -2.00
N LEU A 132 -15.36 -7.26 -1.30
CA LEU A 132 -16.23 -7.49 -0.14
C LEU A 132 -16.05 -6.41 0.94
N ALA A 133 -14.80 -6.05 1.26
CA ALA A 133 -14.52 -5.04 2.28
C ALA A 133 -15.07 -3.65 1.91
N ASN A 134 -14.94 -3.25 0.64
CA ASN A 134 -15.46 -1.98 0.15
C ASN A 134 -16.99 -1.97 0.16
N LEU A 135 -17.64 -3.00 -0.38
CA LEU A 135 -19.11 -3.10 -0.39
C LEU A 135 -19.68 -3.13 1.03
N ARG A 136 -19.07 -3.90 1.93
CA ARG A 136 -19.47 -3.95 3.34
C ARG A 136 -19.34 -2.59 4.03
N SER A 137 -18.28 -1.83 3.70
CA SER A 137 -18.10 -0.48 4.25
C SER A 137 -19.18 0.48 3.78
N ILE A 138 -19.57 0.42 2.50
CA ILE A 138 -20.69 1.18 1.94
C ILE A 138 -21.99 0.80 2.65
N ALA A 139 -22.27 -0.50 2.75
CA ALA A 139 -23.49 -1.01 3.38
C ALA A 139 -23.60 -0.62 4.86
N ASN A 140 -22.52 -0.73 5.61
CA ASN A 140 -22.51 -0.31 7.02
C ASN A 140 -22.71 1.20 7.18
N TRP A 141 -22.15 1.99 6.26
CA TRP A 141 -22.34 3.43 6.23
C TRP A 141 -23.80 3.79 5.87
N PHE A 142 -24.41 3.10 4.93
CA PHE A 142 -25.80 3.28 4.55
C PHE A 142 -26.73 2.87 5.71
N ALA A 143 -26.53 1.70 6.29
CA ALA A 143 -27.29 1.21 7.45
C ALA A 143 -27.25 2.14 8.67
N SER A 144 -26.24 2.98 8.80
CA SER A 144 -26.21 4.01 9.88
C SER A 144 -27.05 5.25 9.57
N ARG A 145 -27.80 5.30 8.45
CA ARG A 145 -28.57 6.42 7.94
C ARG A 145 -29.96 6.04 7.45
N ASP A 146 -30.27 4.79 7.41
CA ASP A 146 -31.51 4.22 6.93
C ASP A 146 -31.92 3.12 7.90
N ASP A 147 -33.03 3.37 8.61
CA ASP A 147 -33.50 2.51 9.71
C ASP A 147 -34.08 1.19 9.19
N ASP A 148 -34.57 1.16 7.95
CA ASP A 148 -35.20 0.00 7.33
C ASP A 148 -34.24 -0.88 6.57
N TYR A 149 -33.00 -0.39 6.34
CA TYR A 149 -32.01 -1.14 5.56
C TYR A 149 -31.38 -2.29 6.33
N VAL A 150 -31.57 -3.50 5.81
CA VAL A 150 -30.93 -4.72 6.32
C VAL A 150 -29.75 -5.09 5.44
N SER A 151 -28.54 -5.01 5.99
CA SER A 151 -27.30 -5.31 5.25
C SER A 151 -27.24 -6.78 4.81
N PRO A 152 -27.00 -7.07 3.51
CA PRO A 152 -26.84 -8.44 3.03
C PRO A 152 -25.50 -9.08 3.42
N PHE A 153 -24.61 -8.32 4.06
CA PHE A 153 -23.25 -8.77 4.40
C PHE A 153 -23.22 -9.47 5.75
N VAL A 154 -22.95 -10.77 5.74
CA VAL A 154 -22.88 -11.61 6.96
C VAL A 154 -21.44 -12.03 7.27
N ARG A 155 -21.27 -12.57 8.49
CA ARG A 155 -20.01 -13.20 8.90
C ARG A 155 -19.73 -14.44 8.02
N GLY A 156 -18.46 -14.70 7.71
CA GLY A 156 -18.06 -15.88 6.92
C GLY A 156 -17.98 -15.67 5.40
N MET A 157 -18.35 -14.50 4.86
CA MET A 157 -18.27 -14.23 3.41
C MET A 157 -16.84 -14.05 2.87
N ARG A 158 -15.83 -13.96 3.72
CA ARG A 158 -14.41 -13.86 3.29
C ARG A 158 -13.96 -15.16 2.62
N ARG A 159 -13.23 -15.02 1.52
CA ARG A 159 -12.73 -16.12 0.69
C ARG A 159 -11.30 -16.50 1.05
N HIS A 160 -10.47 -15.53 1.41
CA HIS A 160 -9.08 -15.75 1.73
C HIS A 160 -8.89 -15.91 3.25
N LYS A 161 -8.37 -17.06 3.66
CA LYS A 161 -7.94 -17.30 5.04
C LYS A 161 -6.55 -16.69 5.22
N ASN A 162 -6.47 -15.48 5.76
CA ASN A 162 -5.21 -14.88 6.15
C ASN A 162 -4.70 -15.55 7.43
N GLY A 163 -3.79 -16.49 7.31
CA GLY A 163 -2.95 -16.90 8.44
C GLY A 163 -1.89 -15.83 8.73
N PRO A 164 -1.51 -15.60 9.99
CA PRO A 164 -0.39 -14.73 10.30
C PRO A 164 0.88 -15.30 9.66
N ARG A 165 1.56 -14.47 8.87
CA ARG A 165 2.83 -14.86 8.27
C ARG A 165 3.92 -14.85 9.35
N ALA A 166 4.54 -16.00 9.60
CA ALA A 166 5.54 -16.18 10.65
C ALA A 166 7.00 -16.12 10.15
N ARG A 167 7.23 -15.81 8.86
CA ARG A 167 8.56 -15.83 8.25
C ARG A 167 9.47 -14.77 8.87
N ILE A 168 10.62 -15.23 9.38
CA ILE A 168 11.81 -14.46 9.76
C ILE A 168 13.00 -15.05 9.01
N LEU A 169 14.02 -14.23 8.72
CA LEU A 169 15.25 -14.72 8.08
C LEU A 169 16.18 -15.31 9.13
N THR A 170 16.85 -16.41 8.78
CA THR A 170 17.92 -17.00 9.60
C THR A 170 19.21 -16.17 9.50
N ASP A 171 20.18 -16.45 10.37
CA ASP A 171 21.48 -15.76 10.34
C ASP A 171 22.20 -15.97 9.00
N ASP A 172 22.13 -17.18 8.43
CA ASP A 172 22.74 -17.49 7.12
C ASP A 172 22.03 -16.74 5.99
N GLU A 173 20.70 -16.69 6.00
CA GLU A 173 19.93 -15.92 5.03
C GLU A 173 20.20 -14.40 5.17
N LEU A 174 20.42 -13.91 6.39
CA LEU A 174 20.80 -12.52 6.62
C LEU A 174 22.18 -12.20 6.01
N ARG A 175 23.15 -13.09 6.14
CA ARG A 175 24.48 -12.94 5.49
C ARG A 175 24.35 -12.85 3.98
N LEU A 176 23.56 -13.75 3.37
CA LEU A 176 23.33 -13.76 1.93
C LEU A 176 22.62 -12.48 1.47
N VAL A 177 21.55 -12.08 2.14
CA VAL A 177 20.80 -10.86 1.82
C VAL A 177 21.65 -9.61 2.01
N TRP A 178 22.50 -9.57 3.05
CA TRP A 178 23.38 -8.44 3.31
C TRP A 178 24.45 -8.32 2.24
N LYS A 179 25.08 -9.43 1.84
CA LYS A 179 26.08 -9.48 0.77
C LYS A 179 25.46 -9.05 -0.58
N ALA A 180 24.31 -9.59 -0.96
CA ALA A 180 23.61 -9.18 -2.17
C ALA A 180 23.21 -7.70 -2.14
N ALA A 181 22.98 -7.14 -0.96
CA ALA A 181 22.64 -5.73 -0.82
C ALA A 181 23.83 -4.79 -1.16
N ASP A 182 25.07 -5.24 -1.13
CA ASP A 182 26.23 -4.47 -1.60
C ASP A 182 26.19 -4.25 -3.12
N GLU A 183 25.65 -5.21 -3.88
CA GLU A 183 25.49 -5.14 -5.32
C GLU A 183 24.13 -4.58 -5.75
N GLY A 184 23.18 -4.50 -4.82
CA GLY A 184 21.78 -4.09 -5.07
C GLY A 184 21.54 -2.58 -5.21
N GLY A 185 22.60 -1.74 -5.26
CA GLY A 185 22.49 -0.29 -5.40
C GLY A 185 21.57 0.36 -4.36
N GLN A 186 20.75 1.33 -4.76
CA GLN A 186 19.82 2.02 -3.84
C GLN A 186 18.84 1.03 -3.15
N PHE A 187 18.39 0.01 -3.85
CA PHE A 187 17.48 -0.98 -3.25
C PHE A 187 18.19 -1.82 -2.17
N GLY A 188 19.44 -2.20 -2.41
CA GLY A 188 20.27 -2.89 -1.42
C GLY A 188 20.48 -2.05 -0.16
N ALA A 189 20.77 -0.76 -0.32
CA ALA A 189 20.87 0.17 0.81
C ALA A 189 19.55 0.29 1.59
N ILE A 190 18.40 0.32 0.90
CA ILE A 190 17.08 0.27 1.53
C ILE A 190 16.90 -1.03 2.33
N VAL A 191 17.29 -2.18 1.77
CA VAL A 191 17.22 -3.49 2.45
C VAL A 191 18.05 -3.48 3.75
N LYS A 192 19.28 -2.99 3.70
CA LYS A 192 20.14 -2.86 4.89
C LYS A 192 19.53 -1.92 5.94
N LEU A 193 19.00 -0.76 5.55
CA LEU A 193 18.33 0.16 6.48
C LEU A 193 17.06 -0.41 7.09
N LEU A 194 16.28 -1.18 6.32
CA LEU A 194 15.09 -1.87 6.85
C LEU A 194 15.48 -2.86 7.96
N LEU A 195 16.58 -3.58 7.80
CA LEU A 195 17.11 -4.48 8.83
C LEU A 195 17.63 -3.71 10.06
N CYS A 196 18.45 -2.68 9.86
CA CYS A 196 19.05 -1.91 10.95
C CYS A 196 18.04 -1.08 11.76
N THR A 197 16.88 -0.76 11.19
CA THR A 197 15.91 0.15 11.82
C THR A 197 14.58 -0.50 12.13
N GLY A 198 14.25 -1.64 11.50
CA GLY A 198 12.94 -2.27 11.59
C GLY A 198 11.79 -1.41 11.04
N GLN A 199 12.07 -0.31 10.33
CA GLN A 199 11.04 0.64 9.88
C GLN A 199 10.24 0.11 8.68
N ARG A 200 9.10 0.77 8.39
CA ARG A 200 8.29 0.45 7.21
C ARG A 200 9.02 0.90 5.95
N ARG A 201 8.89 0.09 4.88
CA ARG A 201 9.51 0.36 3.57
C ARG A 201 9.34 1.80 3.10
N ASP A 202 8.13 2.31 3.13
CA ASP A 202 7.82 3.65 2.60
C ASP A 202 8.45 4.78 3.43
N LYS A 203 8.67 4.56 4.73
CA LYS A 203 9.39 5.51 5.58
C LYS A 203 10.88 5.57 5.23
N VAL A 204 11.49 4.41 5.02
CA VAL A 204 12.90 4.33 4.60
C VAL A 204 13.09 4.91 3.20
N SER A 205 12.27 4.51 2.22
CA SER A 205 12.42 4.98 0.84
C SER A 205 12.15 6.46 0.63
N LYS A 206 11.36 7.08 1.51
CA LYS A 206 11.04 8.53 1.48
C LYS A 206 11.87 9.36 2.45
N MET A 207 12.94 8.80 3.00
CA MET A 207 13.86 9.51 3.89
C MET A 207 14.50 10.71 3.18
N LYS A 208 14.61 11.85 3.88
CA LYS A 208 15.26 13.07 3.38
C LYS A 208 16.60 13.32 4.07
N PHE A 209 17.45 14.15 3.45
CA PHE A 209 18.76 14.56 3.97
C PHE A 209 18.65 15.78 4.93
N ASP A 210 17.80 15.76 5.91
CA ASP A 210 17.56 16.89 6.82
C ASP A 210 18.30 16.79 8.18
N GLY A 211 19.38 16.01 8.23
CA GLY A 211 20.35 15.97 9.36
C GLY A 211 19.90 15.15 10.56
N VAL A 212 18.65 15.16 10.92
CA VAL A 212 18.04 14.29 11.93
C VAL A 212 16.90 13.53 11.29
N TRP A 213 16.92 12.22 11.36
CA TRP A 213 15.83 11.45 10.79
C TRP A 213 14.58 11.59 11.67
N MET A 214 13.77 12.56 11.32
CA MET A 214 12.41 12.70 11.81
C MET A 214 11.55 11.69 11.05
N ILE A 215 11.09 10.68 11.74
CA ILE A 215 10.04 9.83 11.19
C ILE A 215 8.73 10.58 11.38
N ASP A 216 8.24 11.20 10.31
CA ASP A 216 6.88 11.72 10.29
C ASP A 216 5.94 10.57 10.63
N THR A 217 5.31 10.68 11.77
CA THR A 217 4.30 9.72 12.17
C THR A 217 3.01 10.07 11.47
N ASP A 218 2.42 9.08 10.86
CA ASP A 218 1.03 9.18 10.49
C ASP A 218 0.18 9.40 11.75
N GLU A 219 -0.87 10.22 11.66
CA GLU A 219 -1.87 10.41 12.75
C GLU A 219 -2.39 9.08 13.32
N ARG A 220 -2.24 7.98 12.57
CA ARG A 220 -2.57 6.61 12.97
C ARG A 220 -1.55 5.94 13.88
N GLU A 221 -0.33 6.47 13.98
CA GLU A 221 0.71 5.97 14.89
C GLU A 221 0.65 6.73 16.21
N LYS A 222 -0.53 6.78 16.82
CA LYS A 222 -0.79 7.48 18.07
C LYS A 222 0.27 7.14 19.12
N GLY A 223 0.97 8.15 19.60
CA GLY A 223 1.92 8.06 20.71
C GLY A 223 3.34 7.66 20.35
N ASN A 224 3.65 7.27 19.11
CA ASN A 224 5.00 6.90 18.67
C ASN A 224 5.61 7.88 17.66
N ALA A 225 5.09 9.11 17.66
CA ALA A 225 5.65 10.23 16.94
C ALA A 225 7.02 10.58 17.50
N GLY A 226 7.99 10.83 16.65
CA GLY A 226 9.24 11.42 17.09
C GLY A 226 10.45 10.99 16.29
N SER A 227 11.56 11.65 16.58
CA SER A 227 12.87 11.36 16.03
C SER A 227 13.37 9.98 16.48
N LEU A 228 13.95 9.23 15.57
CA LEU A 228 14.79 8.09 15.88
C LEU A 228 16.25 8.49 15.72
N VAL A 229 17.03 8.34 16.78
CA VAL A 229 18.48 8.43 16.71
C VAL A 229 18.99 7.13 16.07
N LEU A 230 19.58 7.26 14.89
CA LEU A 230 20.06 6.11 14.13
C LEU A 230 21.43 5.65 14.62
N PRO A 231 21.72 4.33 14.64
CA PRO A 231 23.03 3.81 14.93
C PRO A 231 24.03 4.16 13.81
N SER A 232 25.32 4.17 14.15
CA SER A 232 26.41 4.54 13.22
C SER A 232 26.40 3.76 11.92
N GLN A 233 26.06 2.48 11.96
CA GLN A 233 25.94 1.62 10.78
C GLN A 233 24.85 2.12 9.81
N ALA A 234 23.69 2.49 10.33
CA ALA A 234 22.60 3.05 9.51
C ALA A 234 23.01 4.42 8.93
N LEU A 235 23.66 5.26 9.73
CA LEU A 235 24.17 6.55 9.27
C LEU A 235 25.23 6.39 8.17
N ALA A 236 26.11 5.38 8.26
CA ALA A 236 27.10 5.08 7.23
C ALA A 236 26.43 4.72 5.90
N ILE A 237 25.39 3.89 5.93
CA ILE A 237 24.62 3.51 4.72
C ILE A 237 23.97 4.77 4.09
N ILE A 238 23.41 5.67 4.90
CA ILE A 238 22.77 6.91 4.42
C ILE A 238 23.80 7.85 3.80
N ARG A 239 24.94 8.04 4.46
CA ARG A 239 26.02 8.94 3.99
C ARG A 239 26.65 8.45 2.71
N ALA A 240 26.68 7.14 2.46
CA ALA A 240 27.20 6.54 1.23
C ALA A 240 26.26 6.75 0.04
N GLN A 241 25.01 7.25 0.24
CA GLN A 241 24.11 7.46 -0.90
C GLN A 241 24.49 8.75 -1.65
N PRO A 242 24.52 8.70 -3.00
CA PRO A 242 24.87 9.87 -3.80
C PRO A 242 23.74 10.92 -3.70
N ARG A 243 24.13 12.20 -3.59
CA ARG A 243 23.20 13.31 -3.77
C ARG A 243 22.94 13.52 -5.26
N VAL A 244 21.66 13.55 -5.65
CA VAL A 244 21.25 13.71 -7.04
C VAL A 244 20.64 15.10 -7.24
N GLY A 245 21.45 16.06 -7.68
CA GLY A 245 21.03 17.44 -7.86
C GLY A 245 20.33 18.00 -6.61
N ASN A 246 19.16 18.63 -6.82
CA ASN A 246 18.33 19.19 -5.74
C ASN A 246 17.28 18.19 -5.19
N ASN A 247 17.40 16.90 -5.47
CA ASN A 247 16.47 15.92 -4.95
C ASN A 247 16.63 15.80 -3.42
N PRO A 248 15.58 16.05 -2.62
CA PRO A 248 15.69 16.06 -1.16
C PRO A 248 15.79 14.66 -0.54
N PHE A 249 15.51 13.61 -1.31
CA PHE A 249 15.47 12.25 -0.79
C PHE A 249 16.84 11.58 -0.76
N VAL A 250 17.12 10.81 0.28
CA VAL A 250 18.30 9.94 0.39
C VAL A 250 18.33 8.93 -0.76
N PHE A 251 17.16 8.36 -1.05
CA PHE A 251 16.97 7.46 -2.18
C PHE A 251 16.26 8.22 -3.29
N ALA A 252 17.06 8.83 -4.14
CA ALA A 252 16.57 9.68 -5.21
C ALA A 252 15.97 8.84 -6.34
N GLY A 253 14.74 9.18 -6.72
CA GLY A 253 14.06 8.67 -7.90
C GLY A 253 14.10 9.68 -9.06
N ARG A 254 13.36 9.39 -10.11
CA ARG A 254 13.22 10.28 -11.27
C ARG A 254 12.38 11.50 -10.93
N SER A 255 12.65 12.62 -11.61
CA SER A 255 11.85 13.85 -11.54
C SER A 255 11.65 14.39 -10.12
N GLY A 256 12.69 14.37 -9.28
CA GLY A 256 12.64 14.92 -7.92
C GLY A 256 11.85 14.09 -6.90
N ASN A 257 11.35 12.93 -7.28
CA ASN A 257 10.63 12.03 -6.38
C ASN A 257 11.58 11.08 -5.62
N ALA A 258 11.06 10.40 -4.60
CA ALA A 258 11.75 9.28 -3.96
C ALA A 258 11.85 8.07 -4.91
N TYR A 259 12.85 7.21 -4.68
CA TYR A 259 13.06 5.99 -5.43
C TYR A 259 11.83 5.05 -5.37
N ASN A 260 11.32 4.68 -6.54
CA ASN A 260 10.23 3.72 -6.64
C ASN A 260 10.77 2.29 -6.58
N ASN A 261 10.68 1.67 -5.43
CA ASN A 261 11.18 0.32 -5.16
C ASN A 261 10.15 -0.80 -5.41
N SER A 262 8.98 -0.49 -5.96
CA SER A 262 7.87 -1.47 -6.08
C SER A 262 8.19 -2.65 -6.98
N GLN A 263 9.07 -2.47 -7.98
CA GLN A 263 9.49 -3.50 -8.92
C GLN A 263 10.95 -3.94 -8.75
N ALA A 264 11.68 -3.39 -7.79
CA ALA A 264 13.10 -3.67 -7.60
C ALA A 264 13.38 -5.04 -6.95
N LYS A 265 12.40 -5.61 -6.22
CA LYS A 265 12.56 -6.86 -5.50
C LYS A 265 12.92 -8.07 -6.38
N PRO A 266 12.29 -8.29 -7.56
CA PRO A 266 12.68 -9.40 -8.43
C PRO A 266 14.12 -9.30 -8.93
N GLY A 267 14.59 -8.11 -9.30
CA GLY A 267 15.98 -7.90 -9.69
C GLY A 267 16.96 -8.13 -8.55
N PHE A 268 16.60 -7.73 -7.34
CA PHE A 268 17.38 -8.00 -6.14
C PHE A 268 17.40 -9.50 -5.80
N ASP A 269 16.28 -10.20 -5.93
CA ASP A 269 16.22 -11.64 -5.68
C ASP A 269 17.08 -12.44 -6.65
N ALA A 270 17.31 -11.94 -7.86
CA ALA A 270 18.22 -12.57 -8.83
C ALA A 270 19.70 -12.51 -8.42
N LEU A 271 20.08 -11.64 -7.48
CA LEU A 271 21.42 -11.60 -6.88
C LEU A 271 21.61 -12.64 -5.76
N LEU A 272 20.52 -13.30 -5.34
CA LEU A 272 20.53 -14.25 -4.23
C LEU A 272 20.55 -15.69 -4.75
N PRO A 273 21.20 -16.61 -4.03
CA PRO A 273 20.93 -18.03 -4.24
C PRO A 273 19.46 -18.36 -3.91
N PRO A 274 18.96 -19.52 -4.33
CA PRO A 274 17.59 -19.92 -3.99
C PRO A 274 17.32 -19.85 -2.49
N LEU A 275 16.39 -18.99 -2.10
CA LEU A 275 15.93 -18.83 -0.71
C LEU A 275 14.42 -19.05 -0.62
N PRO A 276 13.91 -19.54 0.52
CA PRO A 276 12.48 -19.57 0.79
C PRO A 276 11.87 -18.17 0.61
N ARG A 277 10.68 -18.10 -0.01
CA ARG A 277 10.02 -16.84 -0.35
C ARG A 277 9.96 -15.88 0.83
N TRP A 278 10.51 -14.68 0.65
CA TRP A 278 10.54 -13.60 1.63
C TRP A 278 10.08 -12.26 1.04
N THR A 279 9.72 -11.34 1.89
CA THR A 279 9.26 -10.00 1.54
C THR A 279 9.99 -8.95 2.37
N LEU A 280 9.98 -7.68 1.94
CA LEU A 280 10.55 -6.58 2.74
C LEU A 280 9.91 -6.44 4.13
N HIS A 281 8.65 -6.87 4.28
CA HIS A 281 8.00 -6.86 5.60
C HIS A 281 8.54 -7.96 6.54
N ASP A 282 9.08 -9.04 5.98
CA ASP A 282 9.72 -10.09 6.79
C ASP A 282 11.06 -9.60 7.38
N LEU A 283 11.76 -8.63 6.73
CA LEU A 283 12.92 -7.95 7.32
C LEU A 283 12.53 -7.23 8.62
N ARG A 284 11.39 -6.56 8.65
CA ARG A 284 10.91 -5.90 9.87
C ARG A 284 10.55 -6.91 10.97
N ARG A 285 9.98 -8.07 10.61
CA ARG A 285 9.76 -9.18 11.57
C ARG A 285 11.08 -9.72 12.09
N THR A 286 12.06 -9.89 11.21
CA THR A 286 13.41 -10.32 11.56
C THR A 286 14.06 -9.31 12.50
N SER A 287 14.04 -8.01 12.21
CA SER A 287 14.54 -6.96 13.11
C SER A 287 13.88 -7.00 14.48
N ARG A 288 12.55 -7.21 14.53
CA ARG A 288 11.81 -7.34 15.79
C ARG A 288 12.31 -8.53 16.61
N SER A 289 12.53 -9.68 15.96
CA SER A 289 13.04 -10.90 16.61
C SER A 289 14.49 -10.72 17.04
N LEU A 290 15.32 -10.06 16.24
CA LEU A 290 16.71 -9.75 16.59
C LEU A 290 16.81 -8.76 17.76
N MET A 291 15.92 -7.77 17.86
CA MET A 291 15.84 -6.91 19.04
C MET A 291 15.58 -7.73 20.31
N SER A 292 14.66 -8.69 20.28
CA SER A 292 14.43 -9.60 21.42
C SER A 292 15.69 -10.42 21.74
N ARG A 293 16.37 -10.96 20.71
CA ARG A 293 17.63 -11.73 20.87
C ARG A 293 18.75 -10.86 21.45
N ALA A 294 18.77 -9.55 21.14
CA ALA A 294 19.71 -8.57 21.67
C ALA A 294 19.35 -8.06 23.08
N GLY A 295 18.34 -8.63 23.74
CA GLY A 295 17.89 -8.22 25.06
C GLY A 295 17.21 -6.87 25.13
N VAL A 296 16.56 -6.43 24.04
CA VAL A 296 15.70 -5.25 24.03
C VAL A 296 14.35 -5.63 24.66
N ARG A 297 13.87 -4.79 25.58
CA ARG A 297 12.55 -4.95 26.20
C ARG A 297 11.45 -4.91 25.13
N PRO A 298 10.40 -5.77 25.25
CA PRO A 298 9.33 -5.83 24.24
C PRO A 298 8.62 -4.49 23.99
N ASP A 299 8.31 -3.72 25.04
CA ASP A 299 7.66 -2.42 24.95
C ASP A 299 8.51 -1.41 24.16
N ILE A 300 9.82 -1.39 24.38
CA ILE A 300 10.75 -0.52 23.65
C ILE A 300 10.84 -0.96 22.16
N ALA A 301 10.89 -2.26 21.90
CA ALA A 301 10.90 -2.76 20.52
C ALA A 301 9.62 -2.37 19.75
N GLU A 302 8.43 -2.45 20.37
CA GLU A 302 7.19 -1.97 19.76
C GLU A 302 7.21 -0.46 19.49
N ARG A 303 7.79 0.34 20.42
CA ARG A 303 7.96 1.78 20.23
C ARG A 303 8.95 2.12 19.12
N VAL A 304 10.06 1.37 18.98
CA VAL A 304 10.99 1.50 17.85
C VAL A 304 10.28 1.22 16.54
N LEU A 305 9.46 0.19 16.49
CA LEU A 305 8.68 -0.15 15.30
C LEU A 305 7.57 0.88 14.99
N GLY A 306 7.17 1.71 15.94
CA GLY A 306 6.05 2.64 15.77
C GLY A 306 4.71 1.90 15.75
N HIS A 307 4.55 0.90 16.61
CA HIS A 307 3.26 0.29 16.88
C HIS A 307 2.53 1.08 17.96
N ALA A 308 1.21 1.22 17.81
CA ALA A 308 0.38 1.80 18.87
C ALA A 308 0.38 0.87 20.08
N ILE A 309 0.69 1.42 21.24
CA ILE A 309 0.55 0.69 22.51
C ILE A 309 -0.92 0.77 22.91
N VAL A 310 -1.55 -0.38 23.07
CA VAL A 310 -2.99 -0.49 23.39
C VAL A 310 -3.18 -0.54 24.90
N GLY A 311 -4.32 -0.01 25.39
CA GLY A 311 -4.70 -0.08 26.80
C GLY A 311 -4.31 1.17 27.60
N VAL A 312 -4.28 1.02 28.93
CA VAL A 312 -4.05 2.08 29.90
C VAL A 312 -2.68 2.76 29.66
N GLU A 313 -1.64 1.98 29.42
CA GLU A 313 -0.28 2.48 29.14
C GLU A 313 -0.29 3.44 27.93
N GLY A 314 -0.90 3.07 26.81
CA GLY A 314 -0.97 3.92 25.62
C GLY A 314 -1.81 5.20 25.81
N THR A 315 -2.64 5.26 26.84
CA THR A 315 -3.47 6.43 27.15
C THR A 315 -2.76 7.42 28.05
N TYR A 316 -2.03 6.95 29.06
CA TYR A 316 -1.46 7.80 30.11
C TYR A 316 0.03 8.05 29.95
N ASP A 317 0.80 7.11 29.38
CA ASP A 317 2.24 7.26 29.20
C ASP A 317 2.54 8.23 28.04
N ARG A 318 3.13 9.37 28.38
CA ARG A 318 3.55 10.44 27.44
C ARG A 318 5.05 10.55 27.28
N HIS A 319 5.81 9.64 27.88
CA HIS A 319 7.25 9.62 27.74
C HIS A 319 7.69 9.27 26.31
N HIS A 320 8.68 9.95 25.76
CA HIS A 320 9.11 9.80 24.37
C HIS A 320 10.07 8.64 24.11
N TYR A 321 10.66 8.06 25.16
CA TYR A 321 11.58 6.92 25.09
C TYR A 321 12.72 7.10 24.07
N GLY A 322 13.24 8.33 23.90
CA GLY A 322 14.26 8.64 22.90
C GLY A 322 15.57 7.90 23.12
N ALA A 323 16.08 7.90 24.36
CA ALA A 323 17.32 7.24 24.73
C ALA A 323 17.20 5.70 24.65
N GLU A 324 16.08 5.16 25.11
CA GLU A 324 15.82 3.71 25.09
C GLU A 324 15.68 3.19 23.66
N LYS A 325 14.98 3.93 22.77
CA LYS A 325 14.89 3.60 21.34
C LYS A 325 16.27 3.66 20.67
N ALA A 326 17.09 4.66 20.97
CA ALA A 326 18.45 4.77 20.46
C ALA A 326 19.32 3.58 20.90
N ALA A 327 19.28 3.24 22.20
CA ALA A 327 19.99 2.10 22.76
C ALA A 327 19.53 0.77 22.13
N ALA A 328 18.21 0.62 21.89
CA ALA A 328 17.64 -0.56 21.24
C ALA A 328 18.14 -0.73 19.80
N LEU A 329 18.19 0.38 19.03
CA LEU A 329 18.72 0.36 17.66
C LEU A 329 20.24 0.10 17.65
N GLY A 330 20.99 0.60 18.62
CA GLY A 330 22.41 0.30 18.79
C GLY A 330 22.64 -1.18 19.03
N LYS A 331 21.89 -1.81 19.96
CA LYS A 331 21.95 -3.26 20.22
C LYS A 331 21.59 -4.09 18.99
N LEU A 332 20.54 -3.70 18.26
CA LEU A 332 20.13 -4.34 17.00
C LEU A 332 21.27 -4.29 15.96
N ALA A 333 21.83 -3.10 15.74
CA ALA A 333 22.90 -2.90 14.75
C ALA A 333 24.15 -3.71 15.10
N THR A 334 24.57 -3.73 16.38
CA THR A 334 25.70 -4.55 16.86
C THR A 334 25.45 -6.04 16.65
N LEU A 335 24.23 -6.53 16.90
CA LEU A 335 23.89 -7.93 16.66
C LEU A 335 23.92 -8.27 15.17
N ILE A 336 23.34 -7.42 14.32
CA ILE A 336 23.38 -7.59 12.86
C ILE A 336 24.83 -7.63 12.37
N GLU A 337 25.66 -6.68 12.80
CA GLU A 337 27.08 -6.65 12.46
C GLU A 337 27.80 -7.94 12.80
N GLY A 338 27.58 -8.48 14.01
CA GLY A 338 28.15 -9.77 14.43
C GLY A 338 27.61 -10.98 13.63
N ILE A 339 26.39 -10.90 13.07
CA ILE A 339 25.85 -11.94 12.21
C ILE A 339 26.45 -11.86 10.80
N VAL A 340 26.50 -10.66 10.21
CA VAL A 340 26.92 -10.50 8.80
C VAL A 340 28.41 -10.49 8.62
N HIS A 341 29.16 -10.10 9.66
CA HIS A 341 30.63 -10.14 9.73
C HIS A 341 31.07 -10.96 10.95
N PRO A 342 30.92 -12.31 10.91
CA PRO A 342 31.33 -13.15 12.03
C PRO A 342 32.85 -13.02 12.22
N ARG A 343 33.27 -12.92 13.49
CA ARG A 343 34.69 -12.89 13.83
C ARG A 343 35.23 -14.33 13.81
N ASP A 344 36.29 -14.61 13.09
CA ASP A 344 36.88 -15.94 12.93
C ASP A 344 37.44 -16.52 14.22
N ASN A 345 37.66 -15.70 15.25
CA ASN A 345 38.27 -16.08 16.52
C ASN A 345 37.23 -16.34 17.67
N VAL A 346 35.96 -16.45 17.34
CA VAL A 346 34.90 -16.75 18.34
C VAL A 346 34.61 -18.24 18.32
N THR A 347 35.21 -18.99 19.24
CA THR A 347 34.85 -20.40 19.45
C THR A 347 33.52 -20.46 20.22
N PRO A 348 32.49 -21.19 19.73
CA PRO A 348 31.25 -21.39 20.47
C PRO A 348 31.54 -22.12 21.79
N LEU A 349 31.17 -21.53 22.93
CA LEU A 349 31.22 -22.24 24.20
C LEU A 349 30.33 -23.49 24.13
N ALA A 350 30.95 -24.65 24.31
CA ALA A 350 30.23 -25.91 24.35
C ALA A 350 29.10 -25.82 25.39
N LYS A 351 27.86 -26.12 25.01
CA LYS A 351 26.73 -26.17 25.94
C LYS A 351 27.09 -27.14 27.07
N ARG A 352 27.32 -26.63 28.28
CA ARG A 352 27.50 -27.46 29.48
C ARG A 352 26.25 -28.32 29.65
N ARG A 353 26.35 -29.63 29.39
CA ARG A 353 25.27 -30.59 29.71
C ARG A 353 25.04 -30.46 31.20
N ARG A 354 23.88 -29.97 31.61
CA ARG A 354 23.42 -30.14 32.99
C ARG A 354 23.17 -31.63 33.18
N ARG A 355 23.92 -32.25 34.09
CA ARG A 355 23.60 -33.56 34.65
C ARG A 355 22.42 -33.41 35.59
#